data_79c0fe5498074bf5e181d903f90a1c8b
#
_entry.id   79c0fe5498074bf5e181d903f90a1c8b
#
_cell.length_a   1.000
_cell.length_b   1.000
_cell.length_c   1.000
_cell.angle_alpha   90.00
_cell.angle_beta   90.00
_cell.angle_gamma   90.00
#
_symmetry.space_group_name_H-M   'P 1'
#
loop_
_entity.id
_entity.type
_entity.pdbx_description
1 polymer ?
#
loop_
_entity_poly.entity_id
_entity_poly.type
_entity_poly.pdbx_seq_one_letter_code
_entity_poly.pdbx_strand_id
1 'polypeptide(L)'
;MRKSILSFLEKKAKNEKITMVSAYDYHSARILDNSDIDIILVGDSLAMTVLGMQDTLSVTMDEMLIFTKAVSRGAKKSFVLADMPFMSYQSSDRDAILNASRFIKESHANGVKVEGGIEIA
;
A
#
# COMPACT_ATOMS: atom_id res chain seq x y z
N MET A 1 -12.24 0.87 -13.31
CA MET A 1 -11.07 1.73 -13.04
C MET A 1 -10.97 1.99 -11.55
N ARG A 2 -9.78 1.94 -11.00
CA ARG A 2 -9.56 2.20 -9.58
C ARG A 2 -9.78 3.67 -9.22
N LYS A 3 -10.14 3.91 -7.95
CA LYS A 3 -10.20 5.26 -7.37
C LYS A 3 -8.84 5.93 -7.47
N SER A 4 -8.82 7.25 -7.53
CA SER A 4 -7.62 8.06 -7.74
C SER A 4 -7.47 9.12 -6.65
N ILE A 5 -6.29 9.74 -6.61
CA ILE A 5 -6.04 10.88 -5.71
C ILE A 5 -7.04 12.00 -5.95
N LEU A 6 -7.43 12.24 -7.21
CA LEU A 6 -8.43 13.26 -7.55
C LEU A 6 -9.79 12.97 -6.90
N SER A 7 -10.23 11.70 -6.90
CA SER A 7 -11.48 11.33 -6.25
C SER A 7 -11.42 11.54 -4.73
N PHE A 8 -10.26 11.37 -4.11
CA PHE A 8 -10.09 11.63 -2.68
C PHE A 8 -10.06 13.13 -2.36
N LEU A 9 -9.47 13.94 -3.23
CA LEU A 9 -9.53 15.39 -3.09
C LEU A 9 -10.97 15.91 -3.18
N GLU A 10 -11.77 15.35 -4.08
CA GLU A 10 -13.20 15.66 -4.19
C GLU A 10 -13.96 15.30 -2.93
N LYS A 11 -13.72 14.11 -2.37
CA LYS A 11 -14.32 13.69 -1.10
C LYS A 11 -13.96 14.64 0.03
N LYS A 12 -12.67 15.01 0.12
CA LYS A 12 -12.20 15.96 1.14
C LYS A 12 -12.90 17.32 1.00
N ALA A 13 -13.04 17.83 -0.20
CA ALA A 13 -13.72 19.10 -0.45
C ALA A 13 -15.20 19.07 -0.06
N LYS A 14 -15.84 17.91 -0.17
CA LYS A 14 -17.26 17.69 0.21
C LYS A 14 -17.44 17.25 1.67
N ASN A 15 -16.37 17.19 2.46
CA ASN A 15 -16.37 16.64 3.83
C ASN A 15 -16.88 15.19 3.92
N GLU A 16 -16.69 14.41 2.87
CA GLU A 16 -16.96 12.98 2.86
C GLU A 16 -15.77 12.22 3.41
N LYS A 17 -16.03 11.17 4.18
CA LYS A 17 -14.96 10.34 4.76
C LYS A 17 -14.35 9.43 3.72
N ILE A 18 -13.04 9.19 3.85
CA ILE A 18 -12.29 8.23 3.06
C ILE A 18 -12.04 7.00 3.94
N THR A 19 -12.42 5.83 3.44
CA THR A 19 -12.27 4.58 4.17
C THR A 19 -11.00 3.85 3.76
N MET A 20 -10.29 3.28 4.73
CA MET A 20 -9.08 2.49 4.47
C MET A 20 -9.09 1.24 5.34
N VAL A 21 -8.81 0.09 4.73
CA VAL A 21 -8.72 -1.20 5.40
C VAL A 21 -7.50 -1.95 4.90
N SER A 22 -6.80 -2.66 5.78
CA SER A 22 -5.65 -3.49 5.41
C SER A 22 -6.08 -4.82 4.83
N ALA A 23 -5.35 -5.30 3.83
CA ALA A 23 -5.47 -6.66 3.31
C ALA A 23 -4.11 -7.13 2.80
N TYR A 24 -3.89 -8.44 2.81
CA TYR A 24 -2.60 -9.05 2.48
C TYR A 24 -2.69 -10.14 1.42
N ASP A 25 -3.88 -10.47 0.95
CA ASP A 25 -4.09 -11.55 -0.02
C ASP A 25 -5.18 -11.19 -1.03
N TYR A 26 -5.21 -11.97 -2.10
CA TYR A 26 -6.14 -11.79 -3.21
C TYR A 26 -7.61 -11.88 -2.77
N HIS A 27 -7.93 -12.86 -1.95
CA HIS A 27 -9.31 -13.16 -1.57
C HIS A 27 -9.90 -12.06 -0.69
N SER A 28 -9.15 -11.64 0.33
CA SER A 28 -9.55 -10.53 1.20
C SER A 28 -9.70 -9.23 0.41
N ALA A 29 -8.78 -8.96 -0.52
CA ALA A 29 -8.86 -7.77 -1.37
C ALA A 29 -10.13 -7.76 -2.22
N ARG A 30 -10.54 -8.89 -2.78
CA ARG A 30 -11.80 -8.99 -3.53
C ARG A 30 -13.01 -8.68 -2.68
N ILE A 31 -13.06 -9.21 -1.46
CA ILE A 31 -14.17 -8.96 -0.54
C ILE A 31 -14.27 -7.47 -0.21
N LEU A 32 -13.14 -6.85 0.13
CA LEU A 32 -13.09 -5.41 0.44
C LEU A 32 -13.44 -4.56 -0.78
N ASP A 33 -12.94 -4.91 -1.95
CA ASP A 33 -13.22 -4.19 -3.19
C ASP A 33 -14.71 -4.19 -3.53
N ASN A 34 -15.38 -5.31 -3.28
CA ASN A 34 -16.83 -5.43 -3.46
C ASN A 34 -17.63 -4.69 -2.39
N SER A 35 -17.01 -4.32 -1.28
CA SER A 35 -17.64 -3.56 -0.18
C SER A 35 -17.46 -2.05 -0.33
N ASP A 36 -16.99 -1.58 -1.47
CA ASP A 36 -16.79 -0.17 -1.80
C ASP A 36 -15.83 0.57 -0.86
N ILE A 37 -14.79 -0.11 -0.41
CA ILE A 37 -13.69 0.51 0.37
C ILE A 37 -12.87 1.41 -0.56
N ASP A 38 -12.52 2.61 -0.08
CA ASP A 38 -11.75 3.58 -0.87
C ASP A 38 -10.29 3.15 -1.08
N ILE A 39 -9.62 2.76 0.00
CA ILE A 39 -8.21 2.40 -0.01
C ILE A 39 -8.01 1.03 0.64
N ILE A 40 -7.30 0.15 -0.05
CA ILE A 40 -6.80 -1.09 0.54
C ILE A 40 -5.30 -0.90 0.79
N LEU A 41 -4.91 -0.99 2.06
CA LEU A 41 -3.53 -0.84 2.49
C LEU A 41 -2.86 -2.21 2.58
N VAL A 42 -1.75 -2.37 1.89
CA VAL A 42 -0.85 -3.51 2.11
C VAL A 42 0.21 -3.03 3.11
N GLY A 43 -0.10 -3.21 4.39
CA GLY A 43 0.74 -2.73 5.48
C GLY A 43 1.92 -3.65 5.76
N ASP A 44 3.05 -3.10 6.19
CA ASP A 44 4.21 -3.90 6.59
C ASP A 44 3.94 -4.73 7.86
N SER A 45 2.86 -4.46 8.56
CA SER A 45 2.36 -5.31 9.65
C SER A 45 2.11 -6.76 9.23
N LEU A 46 2.02 -7.06 7.92
CA LEU A 46 1.96 -8.43 7.42
C LEU A 46 3.16 -9.26 7.88
N ALA A 47 4.30 -8.63 8.13
CA ALA A 47 5.46 -9.30 8.72
C ALA A 47 5.09 -10.05 10.00
N MET A 48 4.29 -9.42 10.85
CA MET A 48 3.87 -9.99 12.13
C MET A 48 2.62 -10.86 11.99
N THR A 49 1.60 -10.37 11.29
CA THR A 49 0.28 -11.01 11.25
C THR A 49 0.19 -12.16 10.27
N VAL A 50 0.99 -12.15 9.22
CA VAL A 50 0.99 -13.19 8.17
C VAL A 50 2.24 -14.04 8.23
N LEU A 51 3.42 -13.41 8.33
CA LEU A 51 4.72 -14.11 8.29
C LEU A 51 5.21 -14.55 9.67
N GLY A 52 4.58 -14.09 10.77
CA GLY A 52 4.95 -14.51 12.13
C GLY A 52 6.26 -13.92 12.64
N MET A 53 6.74 -12.86 12.04
CA MET A 53 7.93 -12.13 12.52
C MET A 53 7.61 -11.39 13.82
N GLN A 54 8.62 -11.11 14.64
CA GLN A 54 8.42 -10.40 15.91
C GLN A 54 8.16 -8.91 15.74
N ASP A 55 8.63 -8.35 14.62
CA ASP A 55 8.47 -6.93 14.28
C ASP A 55 8.41 -6.75 12.76
N THR A 56 8.37 -5.49 12.30
CA THR A 56 8.31 -5.15 10.87
C THR A 56 9.68 -4.89 10.25
N LEU A 57 10.77 -5.02 11.01
CA LEU A 57 12.11 -4.64 10.53
C LEU A 57 12.66 -5.59 9.46
N SER A 58 12.30 -6.87 9.54
CA SER A 58 12.91 -7.91 8.70
C SER A 58 12.18 -8.16 7.39
N VAL A 59 10.98 -7.59 7.21
CA VAL A 59 10.25 -7.79 5.95
C VAL A 59 10.97 -7.10 4.80
N THR A 60 11.12 -7.81 3.69
CA THR A 60 11.87 -7.33 2.52
C THR A 60 10.98 -6.66 1.48
N MET A 61 11.62 -5.90 0.56
CA MET A 61 10.92 -5.37 -0.61
C MET A 61 10.25 -6.47 -1.42
N ASP A 62 10.95 -7.57 -1.67
CA ASP A 62 10.42 -8.68 -2.47
C ASP A 62 9.21 -9.33 -1.82
N GLU A 63 9.23 -9.50 -0.50
CA GLU A 63 8.07 -10.00 0.25
C GLU A 63 6.89 -9.03 0.14
N MET A 64 7.11 -7.75 0.38
CA MET A 64 6.06 -6.73 0.23
C MET A 64 5.47 -6.70 -1.19
N LEU A 65 6.30 -6.86 -2.20
CA LEU A 65 5.85 -6.90 -3.59
C LEU A 65 4.95 -8.11 -3.87
N ILE A 66 5.27 -9.29 -3.34
CA ILE A 66 4.46 -10.49 -3.51
C ILE A 66 3.03 -10.25 -2.97
N PHE A 67 2.91 -9.74 -1.76
CA PHE A 67 1.62 -9.46 -1.15
C PHE A 67 0.86 -8.33 -1.87
N THR A 68 1.57 -7.28 -2.27
CA THR A 68 0.97 -6.18 -3.01
C THR A 68 0.44 -6.62 -4.37
N LYS A 69 1.16 -7.49 -5.07
CA LYS A 69 0.69 -8.10 -6.33
C LYS A 69 -0.62 -8.85 -6.14
N ALA A 70 -0.71 -9.64 -5.07
CA ALA A 70 -1.91 -10.42 -4.78
C ALA A 70 -3.12 -9.50 -4.51
N VAL A 71 -2.94 -8.48 -3.69
CA VAL A 71 -3.98 -7.49 -3.40
C VAL A 71 -4.38 -6.73 -4.66
N SER A 72 -3.42 -6.30 -5.46
CA SER A 72 -3.68 -5.57 -6.71
C SER A 72 -4.52 -6.37 -7.70
N ARG A 73 -4.31 -7.68 -7.78
CA ARG A 73 -5.13 -8.56 -8.64
C ARG A 73 -6.57 -8.65 -8.14
N GLY A 74 -6.78 -8.58 -6.84
CA GLY A 74 -8.11 -8.63 -6.23
C GLY A 74 -8.88 -7.31 -6.27
N ALA A 75 -8.16 -6.19 -6.27
CA ALA A 75 -8.76 -4.85 -6.22
C ALA A 75 -8.92 -4.27 -7.63
N LYS A 76 -10.17 -4.07 -8.05
CA LYS A 76 -10.51 -3.47 -9.35
C LYS A 76 -10.96 -2.02 -9.24
N LYS A 77 -11.50 -1.63 -8.09
CA LYS A 77 -12.07 -0.29 -7.84
C LYS A 77 -11.34 0.47 -6.75
N SER A 78 -10.88 -0.21 -5.71
CA SER A 78 -10.18 0.40 -4.58
C SER A 78 -8.78 0.86 -4.97
N PHE A 79 -8.34 1.97 -4.38
CA PHE A 79 -6.96 2.43 -4.49
C PHE A 79 -6.06 1.49 -3.67
N VAL A 80 -5.02 0.96 -4.28
CA VAL A 80 -4.06 0.08 -3.59
C VAL A 80 -2.86 0.90 -3.13
N LEU A 81 -2.68 0.99 -1.82
CA LEU A 81 -1.61 1.70 -1.15
C LEU A 81 -0.68 0.68 -0.49
N ALA A 82 0.62 0.73 -0.74
CA ALA A 82 1.59 -0.20 -0.18
C ALA A 82 2.56 0.50 0.76
N ASP A 83 2.79 -0.08 1.93
CA ASP A 83 3.86 0.38 2.84
C ASP A 83 5.22 0.03 2.24
N MET A 84 6.11 1.01 2.22
CA MET A 84 7.51 0.76 1.92
C MET A 84 8.19 0.20 3.18
N PRO A 85 8.85 -0.97 3.09
CA PRO A 85 9.43 -1.61 4.26
C PRO A 85 10.64 -0.85 4.80
N PHE A 86 11.02 -1.15 6.03
CA PHE A 86 12.15 -0.53 6.71
C PHE A 86 13.43 -0.58 5.84
N MET A 87 14.13 0.53 5.76
CA MET A 87 15.35 0.77 4.97
C MET A 87 15.16 0.76 3.45
N SER A 88 13.94 0.64 2.93
CA SER A 88 13.70 0.78 1.49
C SER A 88 13.69 2.24 1.01
N TYR A 89 13.59 3.20 1.92
CA TYR A 89 13.55 4.64 1.60
C TYR A 89 14.40 5.51 2.51
N GLN A 90 14.88 4.99 3.65
CA GLN A 90 15.69 5.78 4.59
C GLN A 90 17.14 5.93 4.13
N SER A 91 17.64 5.00 3.33
CA SER A 91 19.06 4.97 2.92
C SER A 91 19.45 6.11 1.99
N SER A 92 18.59 6.51 1.09
CA SER A 92 18.81 7.63 0.17
C SER A 92 17.52 7.96 -0.60
N ASP A 93 17.44 9.16 -1.17
CA ASP A 93 16.33 9.55 -2.05
C ASP A 93 16.28 8.67 -3.30
N ARG A 94 17.45 8.31 -3.83
CA ARG A 94 17.54 7.42 -4.99
C ARG A 94 16.92 6.06 -4.69
N ASP A 95 17.28 5.44 -3.57
CA ASP A 95 16.71 4.14 -3.17
C ASP A 95 15.21 4.25 -2.92
N ALA A 96 14.77 5.35 -2.29
CA ALA A 96 13.34 5.60 -2.07
C ALA A 96 12.57 5.62 -3.41
N ILE A 97 13.06 6.36 -4.39
CA ILE A 97 12.42 6.49 -5.71
C ILE A 97 12.43 5.14 -6.43
N LEU A 98 13.56 4.45 -6.47
CA LEU A 98 13.69 3.15 -7.14
C LEU A 98 12.77 2.11 -6.51
N ASN A 99 12.73 2.02 -5.19
CA ASN A 99 11.89 1.06 -4.49
C ASN A 99 10.39 1.41 -4.61
N ALA A 100 10.04 2.68 -4.53
CA ALA A 100 8.66 3.12 -4.76
C ALA A 100 8.20 2.79 -6.18
N SER A 101 9.07 2.98 -7.18
CA SER A 101 8.74 2.67 -8.56
C SER A 101 8.47 1.18 -8.77
N ARG A 102 9.11 0.29 -8.01
CA ARG A 102 8.85 -1.16 -8.07
C ARG A 102 7.42 -1.47 -7.64
N PHE A 103 6.90 -0.83 -6.61
CA PHE A 103 5.50 -1.02 -6.22
C PHE A 103 4.54 -0.63 -7.33
N ILE A 104 4.77 0.50 -7.97
CA ILE A 104 3.91 0.99 -9.05
C ILE A 104 4.03 0.09 -10.29
N LYS A 105 5.25 -0.19 -10.72
CA LYS A 105 5.54 -0.87 -11.98
C LYS A 105 5.35 -2.39 -11.91
N GLU A 106 5.83 -3.02 -10.84
CA GLU A 106 5.82 -4.48 -10.72
C GLU A 106 4.55 -5.00 -10.07
N SER A 107 4.02 -4.30 -9.05
CA SER A 107 2.86 -4.77 -8.30
C SER A 107 1.56 -4.04 -8.62
N HIS A 108 1.60 -3.03 -9.49
CA HIS A 108 0.44 -2.24 -9.90
C HIS A 108 -0.27 -1.55 -8.72
N ALA A 109 0.47 -1.19 -7.66
CA ALA A 109 -0.03 -0.32 -6.62
C ALA A 109 -0.28 1.08 -7.18
N ASN A 110 -1.22 1.81 -6.58
CA ASN A 110 -1.55 3.17 -6.99
C ASN A 110 -0.73 4.21 -6.23
N GLY A 111 -0.16 3.84 -5.09
CA GLY A 111 0.69 4.70 -4.28
C GLY A 111 1.48 3.91 -3.26
N VAL A 112 2.42 4.58 -2.62
CA VAL A 112 3.22 4.02 -1.53
C VAL A 112 3.09 4.90 -0.29
N LYS A 113 3.25 4.29 0.89
CA LYS A 113 3.28 4.99 2.15
C LYS A 113 4.68 4.91 2.76
N VAL A 114 5.18 6.04 3.21
CA VAL A 114 6.44 6.16 3.94
C VAL A 114 6.17 6.85 5.28
N GLU A 115 7.03 6.59 6.25
CA GLU A 115 6.91 7.18 7.58
C GLU A 115 8.16 7.99 7.91
N GLY A 116 7.97 9.17 8.49
CA GLY A 116 9.08 10.03 8.88
C GLY A 116 8.65 11.47 9.08
N GLY A 117 9.64 12.33 9.24
CA GLY A 117 9.43 13.77 9.39
C GLY A 117 9.68 14.54 8.10
N ILE A 118 10.15 15.77 8.24
CA ILE A 118 10.38 16.69 7.11
C ILE A 118 11.36 16.10 6.08
N GLU A 119 12.36 15.33 6.51
CA GLU A 119 13.36 14.75 5.62
C GLU A 119 12.77 13.75 4.63
N ILE A 120 11.61 13.18 4.93
CA ILE A 120 10.93 12.19 4.08
C ILE A 120 9.91 12.87 3.17
N ALA A 121 9.38 13.98 3.60
CA ALA A 121 8.43 14.74 2.82
C ALA A 121 9.12 15.39 1.61
#